data_b1948db31d2d78a6f30c5d9c824b0b39
#
_entry.id   b1948db31d2d78a6f30c5d9c824b0b39
#
_cell.length_a   1.000
_cell.length_b   1.000
_cell.length_c   1.000
_cell.angle_alpha   90.00
_cell.angle_beta   90.00
_cell.angle_gamma   90.00
#
_symmetry.space_group_name_H-M   'P 1'
#
loop_
_entity.id
_entity.type
_entity.pdbx_description
1 polymer ?
#
loop_
_entity_poly.entity_id
_entity_poly.type
_entity_poly.pdbx_seq_one_letter_code
_entity_poly.pdbx_strand_id
1 'polypeptide(L)'
;MFDSLEKNFEKVLSNFEGKKDAVALISKAFDYAKKLHGNQTRKDGKLYLTHPVEVSLILADLGFDEDVVSAALLHDVVEDCDCDLQTLKIEFNNDVAEMVDCVSAIDKEKFVFDN
;
A
#
# COMPACT_ATOMS: atom_id res chain seq x y z
N MET A 1 -10.76 -15.31 -2.25
CA MET A 1 -9.64 -14.48 -2.69
C MET A 1 -9.81 -13.03 -2.28
N PHE A 2 -10.89 -12.40 -2.72
CA PHE A 2 -11.18 -11.02 -2.30
C PHE A 2 -11.37 -10.92 -0.80
N ASP A 3 -11.94 -11.95 -0.18
CA ASP A 3 -12.17 -11.95 1.25
C ASP A 3 -10.88 -11.81 2.06
N SER A 4 -9.81 -12.50 1.66
CA SER A 4 -8.53 -12.40 2.35
C SER A 4 -7.92 -11.00 2.21
N LEU A 5 -8.02 -10.43 1.02
CA LEU A 5 -7.51 -9.11 0.75
C LEU A 5 -8.22 -8.07 1.63
N GLU A 6 -9.54 -8.13 1.67
CA GLU A 6 -10.33 -7.17 2.43
C GLU A 6 -10.16 -7.36 3.93
N LYS A 7 -10.06 -8.61 4.39
CA LYS A 7 -9.78 -8.87 5.80
C LYS A 7 -8.43 -8.33 6.24
N ASN A 8 -7.42 -8.50 5.40
CA ASN A 8 -6.10 -7.95 5.71
C ASN A 8 -6.14 -6.43 5.73
N PHE A 9 -6.87 -5.82 4.81
CA PHE A 9 -7.00 -4.37 4.81
C PHE A 9 -7.76 -3.87 6.05
N GLU A 10 -8.78 -4.59 6.49
CA GLU A 10 -9.47 -4.25 7.71
C GLU A 10 -8.52 -4.28 8.92
N LYS A 11 -7.61 -5.25 8.94
CA LYS A 11 -6.58 -5.32 9.99
C LYS A 11 -5.65 -4.12 9.93
N VAL A 12 -5.32 -3.65 8.73
CA VAL A 12 -4.52 -2.44 8.57
C VAL A 12 -5.24 -1.27 9.22
N LEU A 13 -6.51 -1.08 8.89
CA LEU A 13 -7.28 0.04 9.40
C LEU A 13 -7.49 -0.04 10.91
N SER A 14 -7.53 -1.25 11.47
CA SER A 14 -7.73 -1.42 12.91
C SER A 14 -6.58 -0.81 13.72
N ASN A 15 -5.39 -0.69 13.11
CA ASN A 15 -4.26 -0.04 13.75
C ASN A 15 -4.45 1.47 13.88
N PHE A 16 -5.41 2.04 13.17
CA PHE A 16 -5.65 3.49 13.15
C PHE A 16 -7.03 3.86 13.65
N GLU A 17 -7.61 2.99 14.46
CA GLU A 17 -8.93 3.20 15.04
C GLU A 17 -8.97 4.51 15.81
N GLY A 18 -9.99 5.34 15.55
CA GLY A 18 -10.12 6.64 16.17
C GLY A 18 -9.36 7.76 15.50
N LYS A 19 -8.54 7.45 14.50
CA LYS A 19 -7.76 8.45 13.76
C LYS A 19 -8.39 8.65 12.38
N LYS A 20 -9.38 9.53 12.31
CA LYS A 20 -10.19 9.70 11.10
C LYS A 20 -9.36 10.08 9.88
N ASP A 21 -8.42 11.00 10.04
CA ASP A 21 -7.61 11.47 8.91
C ASP A 21 -6.69 10.37 8.41
N ALA A 22 -6.13 9.58 9.32
CA ALA A 22 -5.27 8.45 8.94
C ALA A 22 -6.07 7.40 8.18
N VAL A 23 -7.25 7.05 8.68
CA VAL A 23 -8.11 6.08 8.01
C VAL A 23 -8.50 6.58 6.62
N ALA A 24 -8.82 7.87 6.50
CA ALA A 24 -9.20 8.45 5.20
C ALA A 24 -8.04 8.37 4.21
N LEU A 25 -6.84 8.71 4.64
CA LEU A 25 -5.66 8.67 3.77
C LEU A 25 -5.36 7.25 3.31
N ILE A 26 -5.35 6.31 4.25
CA ILE A 26 -5.05 4.90 3.93
C ILE A 26 -6.12 4.32 3.02
N SER A 27 -7.39 4.63 3.27
CA SER A 27 -8.48 4.14 2.43
C SER A 27 -8.39 4.69 1.02
N LYS A 28 -8.01 5.96 0.89
CA LYS A 28 -7.81 6.57 -0.41
C LYS A 28 -6.68 5.88 -1.17
N ALA A 29 -5.59 5.57 -0.46
CA ALA A 29 -4.45 4.86 -1.07
C ALA A 29 -4.86 3.47 -1.55
N PHE A 30 -5.62 2.75 -0.74
CA PHE A 30 -6.11 1.43 -1.10
C PHE A 30 -6.99 1.49 -2.36
N ASP A 31 -7.95 2.41 -2.37
CA ASP A 31 -8.86 2.55 -3.50
C ASP A 31 -8.11 2.95 -4.78
N TYR A 32 -7.13 3.83 -4.64
CA TYR A 32 -6.31 4.27 -5.77
C TYR A 32 -5.50 3.11 -6.35
N ALA A 33 -4.84 2.33 -5.48
CA ALA A 33 -4.06 1.18 -5.91
C ALA A 33 -4.96 0.12 -6.54
N LYS A 34 -6.13 -0.11 -5.95
CA LYS A 34 -7.09 -1.07 -6.46
C LYS A 34 -7.55 -0.69 -7.87
N LYS A 35 -7.82 0.59 -8.08
CA LYS A 35 -8.24 1.10 -9.37
C LYS A 35 -7.18 0.91 -10.44
N LEU A 36 -5.92 1.20 -10.10
CA LEU A 36 -4.82 1.13 -11.06
C LEU A 36 -4.37 -0.30 -11.34
N HIS A 37 -4.31 -1.15 -10.31
CA HIS A 37 -3.95 -2.56 -10.52
C HIS A 37 -5.09 -3.35 -11.16
N GLY A 38 -6.33 -2.95 -10.93
CA GLY A 38 -7.48 -3.62 -11.47
C GLY A 38 -7.51 -5.09 -11.06
N ASN A 39 -7.70 -5.96 -12.04
CA ASN A 39 -7.76 -7.40 -11.80
C ASN A 39 -6.46 -8.11 -12.12
N GLN A 40 -5.35 -7.39 -12.16
CA GLN A 40 -4.04 -7.98 -12.42
C GLN A 40 -3.75 -9.08 -11.41
N THR A 41 -3.21 -10.19 -11.90
CA THR A 41 -2.84 -11.31 -11.05
C THR A 41 -1.35 -11.59 -11.16
N ARG A 42 -0.79 -12.16 -10.07
CA ARG A 42 0.59 -12.58 -10.02
C ARG A 42 0.71 -13.97 -10.62
N LYS A 43 1.93 -14.47 -10.74
CA LYS A 43 2.18 -15.82 -11.28
C LYS A 43 1.47 -16.91 -10.49
N ASP A 44 1.28 -16.68 -9.20
CA ASP A 44 0.62 -17.65 -8.32
C ASP A 44 -0.92 -17.57 -8.38
N GLY A 45 -1.45 -16.70 -9.22
CA GLY A 45 -2.89 -16.54 -9.38
C GLY A 45 -3.54 -15.58 -8.43
N LYS A 46 -2.80 -15.03 -7.46
CA LYS A 46 -3.33 -14.06 -6.51
C LYS A 46 -3.40 -12.68 -7.15
N LEU A 47 -4.35 -11.87 -6.70
CA LEU A 47 -4.44 -10.48 -7.15
C LEU A 47 -3.16 -9.72 -6.79
N TYR A 48 -2.73 -8.87 -7.70
CA TYR A 48 -1.52 -8.07 -7.51
C TYR A 48 -1.56 -7.25 -6.24
N LEU A 49 -2.73 -6.71 -5.90
CA LEU A 49 -2.92 -5.87 -4.74
C LEU A 49 -2.69 -6.62 -3.41
N THR A 50 -2.72 -7.95 -3.43
CA THR A 50 -2.48 -8.77 -2.23
C THR A 50 -1.15 -8.44 -1.58
N HIS A 51 -0.08 -8.30 -2.39
CA HIS A 51 1.26 -8.04 -1.88
C HIS A 51 1.36 -6.67 -1.19
N PRO A 52 0.99 -5.55 -1.80
CA PRO A 52 1.08 -4.27 -1.11
C PRO A 52 0.20 -4.21 0.14
N VAL A 53 -0.92 -4.88 0.17
CA VAL A 53 -1.74 -4.93 1.40
C VAL A 53 -1.00 -5.69 2.50
N GLU A 54 -0.36 -6.80 2.18
CA GLU A 54 0.42 -7.54 3.16
C GLU A 54 1.59 -6.71 3.71
N VAL A 55 2.29 -5.99 2.83
CA VAL A 55 3.37 -5.10 3.23
C VAL A 55 2.84 -4.00 4.15
N SER A 56 1.71 -3.40 3.79
CA SER A 56 1.13 -2.33 4.60
C SER A 56 0.71 -2.83 5.98
N LEU A 57 0.22 -4.06 6.06
CA LEU A 57 -0.18 -4.64 7.34
C LEU A 57 1.04 -4.87 8.24
N ILE A 58 2.13 -5.37 7.67
CA ILE A 58 3.38 -5.56 8.42
C ILE A 58 3.83 -4.21 9.01
N LEU A 59 3.83 -3.17 8.19
CA LEU A 59 4.27 -1.85 8.65
C LEU A 59 3.33 -1.25 9.69
N ALA A 60 2.03 -1.42 9.50
CA ALA A 60 1.06 -0.94 10.49
C ALA A 60 1.22 -1.65 11.82
N ASP A 61 1.42 -2.96 11.80
CA ASP A 61 1.63 -3.75 13.01
C ASP A 61 2.93 -3.38 13.71
N LEU A 62 3.92 -2.89 12.96
CA LEU A 62 5.17 -2.42 13.53
C LEU A 62 5.09 -1.01 14.10
N GLY A 63 3.97 -0.34 13.91
CA GLY A 63 3.75 0.97 14.51
C GLY A 63 4.07 2.16 13.60
N PHE A 64 4.27 1.92 12.32
CA PHE A 64 4.50 3.02 11.39
C PHE A 64 3.23 3.83 11.16
N ASP A 65 3.41 5.10 10.79
CA ASP A 65 2.28 6.01 10.65
C ASP A 65 1.55 5.84 9.31
N GLU A 66 0.51 6.63 9.15
CA GLU A 66 -0.37 6.52 7.98
C GLU A 66 0.33 6.85 6.67
N ASP A 67 1.33 7.72 6.69
CA ASP A 67 2.07 8.05 5.46
C ASP A 67 2.86 6.84 4.96
N VAL A 68 3.52 6.14 5.87
CA VAL A 68 4.30 4.95 5.53
C VAL A 68 3.37 3.82 5.07
N VAL A 69 2.28 3.60 5.79
CA VAL A 69 1.32 2.54 5.45
C VAL A 69 0.66 2.82 4.10
N SER A 70 0.29 4.06 3.85
CA SER A 70 -0.28 4.46 2.55
C SER A 70 0.73 4.28 1.42
N ALA A 71 2.00 4.63 1.68
CA ALA A 71 3.06 4.44 0.70
C ALA A 71 3.25 2.97 0.36
N ALA A 72 3.11 2.09 1.35
CA ALA A 72 3.21 0.65 1.10
C ALA A 72 2.11 0.18 0.14
N LEU A 73 0.89 0.70 0.31
CA LEU A 73 -0.21 0.36 -0.59
C LEU A 73 0.03 0.84 -2.01
N LEU A 74 0.81 1.90 -2.18
CA LEU A 74 1.02 2.56 -3.47
C LEU A 74 2.35 2.19 -4.13
N HIS A 75 3.23 1.46 -3.44
CA HIS A 75 4.59 1.32 -3.94
C HIS A 75 4.70 0.59 -5.28
N ASP A 76 3.82 -0.38 -5.54
CA ASP A 76 3.84 -1.09 -6.82
C ASP A 76 3.17 -0.32 -7.94
N VAL A 77 2.39 0.71 -7.60
CA VAL A 77 1.67 1.52 -8.59
C VAL A 77 2.66 2.23 -9.51
N VAL A 78 3.74 2.75 -8.94
CA VAL A 78 4.75 3.47 -9.73
C VAL A 78 5.52 2.52 -10.66
N GLU A 79 5.80 1.31 -10.19
CA GLU A 79 6.58 0.35 -10.96
C GLU A 79 5.76 -0.40 -12.00
N ASP A 80 4.54 -0.80 -11.63
CA ASP A 80 3.73 -1.72 -12.42
C ASP A 80 2.57 -1.06 -13.14
N CYS A 81 2.22 0.16 -12.78
CA CYS A 81 1.15 0.90 -13.41
C CYS A 81 1.71 2.22 -13.94
N ASP A 82 0.99 2.84 -14.85
CA ASP A 82 1.45 4.07 -15.47
C ASP A 82 1.19 5.27 -14.55
N CYS A 83 2.00 5.37 -13.49
CA CYS A 83 1.86 6.40 -12.46
C CYS A 83 3.24 6.80 -11.96
N ASP A 84 3.52 8.10 -11.88
CA ASP A 84 4.81 8.57 -11.40
C ASP A 84 4.69 9.23 -10.01
N LEU A 85 5.85 9.51 -9.42
CA LEU A 85 5.91 10.10 -8.09
C LEU A 85 5.27 11.49 -8.03
N GLN A 86 5.37 12.24 -9.12
CA GLN A 86 4.78 13.57 -9.19
C GLN A 86 3.25 13.48 -9.06
N THR A 87 2.65 12.50 -9.71
CA THR A 87 1.21 12.25 -9.60
C THR A 87 0.82 11.94 -8.15
N LEU A 88 1.64 11.13 -7.47
CA LEU A 88 1.37 10.80 -6.07
C LEU A 88 1.48 12.01 -5.17
N LYS A 89 2.42 12.91 -5.44
CA LYS A 89 2.53 14.15 -4.67
C LYS A 89 1.27 14.99 -4.77
N ILE A 90 0.70 15.06 -5.95
CA ILE A 90 -0.51 15.83 -6.20
C ILE A 90 -1.73 15.15 -5.59
N GLU A 91 -1.87 13.85 -5.80
CA GLU A 91 -3.04 13.09 -5.34
C GLU A 91 -3.05 12.88 -3.83
N PHE A 92 -1.89 12.74 -3.21
CA PHE A 92 -1.77 12.46 -1.79
C PHE A 92 -1.00 13.58 -1.09
N ASN A 93 0.31 13.42 -0.93
CA ASN A 93 1.17 14.46 -0.38
C ASN A 93 2.64 14.09 -0.63
N ASN A 94 3.53 15.04 -0.29
CA ASN A 94 4.96 14.84 -0.51
C ASN A 94 5.51 13.70 0.33
N ASP A 95 5.05 13.58 1.58
CA ASP A 95 5.56 12.57 2.50
C ASP A 95 5.23 11.16 2.00
N VAL A 96 4.00 10.96 1.53
CA VAL A 96 3.61 9.67 0.96
C VAL A 96 4.46 9.33 -0.25
N ALA A 97 4.66 10.30 -1.16
CA ALA A 97 5.45 10.06 -2.37
C ALA A 97 6.90 9.71 -2.04
N GLU A 98 7.50 10.40 -1.08
CA GLU A 98 8.87 10.09 -0.66
C GLU A 98 8.96 8.71 -0.03
N MET A 99 7.96 8.34 0.77
CA MET A 99 7.93 7.03 1.41
C MET A 99 7.73 5.91 0.40
N VAL A 100 7.02 6.17 -0.71
CA VAL A 100 6.86 5.17 -1.78
C VAL A 100 8.23 4.74 -2.29
N ASP A 101 9.12 5.69 -2.51
CA ASP A 101 10.47 5.38 -2.95
C ASP A 101 11.20 4.50 -1.94
N CYS A 102 11.09 4.84 -0.65
CA CYS A 102 11.75 4.08 0.40
C CYS A 102 11.21 2.66 0.51
N VAL A 103 9.89 2.51 0.49
CA VAL A 103 9.26 1.19 0.58
C VAL A 103 9.62 0.34 -0.63
N SER A 104 9.63 0.93 -1.82
CA SER A 104 10.01 0.20 -3.03
C SER A 104 11.44 -0.33 -2.95
N ALA A 105 12.36 0.49 -2.43
CA ALA A 105 13.74 0.06 -2.28
C ALA A 105 13.87 -1.10 -1.31
N ILE A 106 13.19 -1.03 -0.18
CA ILE A 106 13.22 -2.10 0.83
C ILE A 106 12.61 -3.38 0.26
N ASP A 107 11.50 -3.27 -0.43
CA ASP A 107 10.81 -4.42 -1.00
C ASP A 107 11.65 -5.08 -2.08
N LYS A 108 12.35 -4.31 -2.90
CA LYS A 108 13.23 -4.83 -3.93
C LYS A 108 14.39 -5.60 -3.34
N GLU A 109 14.92 -5.15 -2.22
CA GLU A 109 15.99 -5.83 -1.52
C GLU A 109 15.51 -7.12 -0.86
N LYS A 110 14.21 -7.25 -0.73
CA LYS A 110 13.58 -8.43 -0.11
C LYS A 110 14.07 -8.68 1.29
N PHE A 111 14.32 -7.62 2.00
CA PHE A 111 14.90 -7.66 3.33
C PHE A 111 13.89 -8.04 4.39
N VAL A 112 12.74 -7.40 4.33
CA VAL A 112 11.75 -7.48 5.39
C VAL A 112 10.54 -8.29 4.95
N PHE A 113 10.18 -8.22 3.69
CA PHE A 113 8.91 -8.71 3.20
C PHE A 113 8.99 -9.99 2.39
N ASP A 114 10.19 -10.47 2.13
CA ASP A 114 10.38 -11.70 1.38
C ASP A 114 10.30 -12.90 2.33
N ASN A 115 9.46 -13.85 2.00
CA ASN A 115 9.31 -15.06 2.81
C ASN A 115 10.12 -16.19 2.24
#